data_3850c33b25f7ad2fe01ff8ab728c011f
#
_entry.id   3850c33b25f7ad2fe01ff8ab728c011f
#
_cell.length_a   1.000
_cell.length_b   1.000
_cell.length_c   1.000
_cell.angle_alpha   90.00
_cell.angle_beta   90.00
_cell.angle_gamma   90.00
#
_symmetry.space_group_name_H-M   'P 1'
#
loop_
_entity.id
_entity.type
_entity.pdbx_description
1 polymer ?
#
loop_
_entity_poly.entity_id
_entity_poly.type
_entity_poly.pdbx_seq_one_letter_code
_entity_poly.pdbx_strand_id
1 'polypeptide(L)'
;MSTLTFSAEDFARALEAHDYNFQVGSQVRGTVIAWANDGATVDIGGKSAAFLPMREAAVRPLTSLEGVLELGQDYDFEVIRDQDADGQVLLSLRRRLLKQLWQRLEEKAATGAVAEVKVTGHNKGGVTVDMEGLRGFVPRSHLQGSVESLEDWAGRTITVGFLEVNPAANKLVMSQRLAARSQVMDQLTPGQLVEGTVVSLKPFGAFVDFQGISGLLHIKQISKNYVESLNTALRVGQPVKAVIVALDRDRNRISLSTKVLEKYPGEFLKEPDLLFADAENRLGDVGQLLADSEA
;
A
#
# COMPACT_ATOMS: atom_id res chain seq x y z
N MET A 1 -55.02 33.08 21.58
CA MET A 1 -53.90 33.75 20.92
C MET A 1 -52.77 33.82 21.95
N SER A 2 -51.84 32.83 21.93
CA SER A 2 -50.67 32.83 22.80
C SER A 2 -49.59 33.64 22.11
N THR A 3 -49.32 34.84 22.62
CA THR A 3 -48.15 35.64 22.27
C THR A 3 -46.92 34.98 22.87
N LEU A 4 -46.12 34.34 22.02
CA LEU A 4 -44.77 33.92 22.35
C LEU A 4 -43.93 35.19 22.60
N THR A 5 -43.77 35.57 23.86
CA THR A 5 -42.82 36.58 24.27
C THR A 5 -41.41 36.06 24.16
N PHE A 6 -40.68 36.46 23.12
CA PHE A 6 -39.27 36.20 22.96
C PHE A 6 -38.50 36.88 24.11
N SER A 7 -37.92 36.11 25.00
CA SER A 7 -37.19 36.63 26.15
C SER A 7 -35.79 37.09 25.78
N ALA A 8 -35.23 38.02 26.55
CA ALA A 8 -33.83 38.46 26.37
C ALA A 8 -32.84 37.28 26.52
N GLU A 9 -33.21 36.27 27.33
CA GLU A 9 -32.43 35.05 27.51
C GLU A 9 -32.50 34.11 26.27
N ASP A 10 -33.67 34.06 25.61
CA ASP A 10 -33.82 33.31 24.36
C ASP A 10 -33.03 33.98 23.23
N PHE A 11 -32.96 35.30 23.24
CA PHE A 11 -32.15 36.11 22.32
C PHE A 11 -30.65 35.93 22.58
N ALA A 12 -30.21 35.95 23.83
CA ALA A 12 -28.81 35.71 24.21
C ALA A 12 -28.38 34.30 23.85
N ARG A 13 -29.22 33.30 24.12
CA ARG A 13 -28.96 31.88 23.75
C ARG A 13 -28.93 31.68 22.26
N ALA A 14 -29.78 32.36 21.48
CA ALA A 14 -29.74 32.36 20.03
C ALA A 14 -28.49 33.06 19.48
N LEU A 15 -28.00 34.13 20.11
CA LEU A 15 -26.75 34.81 19.78
C LEU A 15 -25.53 33.91 20.07
N GLU A 16 -25.49 33.22 21.22
CA GLU A 16 -24.44 32.29 21.57
C GLU A 16 -24.43 31.03 20.65
N ALA A 17 -25.60 30.56 20.22
CA ALA A 17 -25.75 29.49 19.25
C ALA A 17 -25.27 29.88 17.83
N HIS A 18 -25.12 31.19 17.58
CA HIS A 18 -24.62 31.76 16.31
C HIS A 18 -23.26 32.44 16.46
N ASP A 19 -22.44 32.02 17.45
CA ASP A 19 -21.06 32.48 17.54
C ASP A 19 -20.21 31.82 16.44
N TYR A 20 -20.21 32.49 15.28
CA TYR A 20 -19.50 32.06 14.06
C TYR A 20 -18.00 32.32 14.19
N ASN A 21 -17.33 31.59 15.06
CA ASN A 21 -15.88 31.66 15.20
C ASN A 21 -15.21 30.65 14.23
N PHE A 22 -15.07 31.05 12.98
CA PHE A 22 -14.39 30.25 11.96
C PHE A 22 -12.88 30.37 12.12
N GLN A 23 -12.28 29.57 12.99
CA GLN A 23 -10.83 29.55 13.19
C GLN A 23 -10.13 28.74 12.10
N VAL A 24 -8.91 29.15 11.72
CA VAL A 24 -8.06 28.39 10.79
C VAL A 24 -7.84 26.96 11.30
N GLY A 25 -8.08 25.98 10.43
CA GLY A 25 -8.00 24.55 10.73
C GLY A 25 -9.31 23.93 11.25
N SER A 26 -10.35 24.73 11.54
CA SER A 26 -11.67 24.20 11.89
C SER A 26 -12.36 23.57 10.67
N GLN A 27 -13.18 22.54 10.94
CA GLN A 27 -14.04 21.95 9.92
C GLN A 27 -15.40 22.63 9.94
N VAL A 28 -15.89 22.96 8.76
CA VAL A 28 -17.22 23.56 8.58
C VAL A 28 -17.95 22.83 7.46
N ARG A 29 -19.24 22.60 7.68
CA ARG A 29 -20.13 22.10 6.63
C ARG A 29 -20.72 23.29 5.90
N GLY A 30 -20.77 23.23 4.58
CA GLY A 30 -21.29 24.30 3.77
C GLY A 30 -21.90 23.80 2.47
N THR A 31 -22.84 24.57 1.95
CA THR A 31 -23.56 24.31 0.71
C THR A 31 -22.96 25.13 -0.43
N VAL A 32 -22.65 24.51 -1.56
CA VAL A 32 -22.15 25.20 -2.76
C VAL A 32 -23.27 25.99 -3.41
N ILE A 33 -23.16 27.33 -3.45
CA ILE A 33 -24.23 28.21 -4.00
C ILE A 33 -23.98 28.53 -5.47
N ALA A 34 -22.73 28.86 -5.81
CA ALA A 34 -22.36 29.31 -7.14
C ALA A 34 -20.92 28.94 -7.50
N TRP A 35 -20.66 28.80 -8.81
CA TRP A 35 -19.33 28.67 -9.37
C TRP A 35 -18.88 29.98 -10.01
N ALA A 36 -17.59 30.26 -9.89
CA ALA A 36 -16.91 31.34 -10.58
C ALA A 36 -15.64 30.78 -11.27
N ASN A 37 -15.01 31.55 -12.12
CA ASN A 37 -13.82 31.11 -12.87
C ASN A 37 -12.61 30.80 -11.96
N ASP A 38 -12.56 31.43 -10.78
CA ASP A 38 -11.48 31.33 -9.80
C ASP A 38 -11.81 30.44 -8.58
N GLY A 39 -13.10 30.03 -8.44
CA GLY A 39 -13.53 29.22 -7.31
C GLY A 39 -15.03 29.02 -7.19
N ALA A 40 -15.49 28.68 -6.01
CA ALA A 40 -16.90 28.54 -5.67
C ALA A 40 -17.27 29.37 -4.45
N THR A 41 -18.51 29.85 -4.45
CA THR A 41 -19.14 30.50 -3.30
C THR A 41 -19.87 29.42 -2.49
N VAL A 42 -19.63 29.39 -1.19
CA VAL A 42 -20.16 28.38 -0.27
C VAL A 42 -20.88 29.03 0.87
N ASP A 43 -22.12 28.65 1.11
CA ASP A 43 -22.86 29.05 2.31
C ASP A 43 -22.47 28.14 3.47
N ILE A 44 -21.88 28.72 4.49
CA ILE A 44 -21.47 28.06 5.74
C ILE A 44 -22.34 28.50 6.93
N GLY A 45 -23.50 29.13 6.64
CA GLY A 45 -24.39 29.67 7.65
C GLY A 45 -23.87 30.95 8.33
N GLY A 46 -22.78 31.57 7.84
CA GLY A 46 -22.17 32.78 8.37
C GLY A 46 -22.84 34.06 7.90
N LYS A 47 -22.32 35.24 8.35
CA LYS A 47 -22.81 36.56 7.91
C LYS A 47 -22.52 36.81 6.42
N SER A 48 -21.43 36.26 5.91
CA SER A 48 -21.00 36.34 4.52
C SER A 48 -20.73 34.95 4.00
N ALA A 49 -20.99 34.73 2.71
CA ALA A 49 -20.64 33.48 2.07
C ALA A 49 -19.11 33.27 2.01
N ALA A 50 -18.67 32.07 2.25
CA ALA A 50 -17.27 31.70 2.17
C ALA A 50 -16.82 31.47 0.72
N PHE A 51 -15.52 31.56 0.47
CA PHE A 51 -14.93 31.34 -0.84
C PHE A 51 -14.03 30.10 -0.84
N LEU A 52 -14.24 29.23 -1.81
CA LEU A 52 -13.43 28.06 -2.09
C LEU A 52 -12.63 28.31 -3.38
N PRO A 53 -11.32 28.60 -3.34
CA PRO A 53 -10.52 28.73 -4.54
C PRO A 53 -10.48 27.45 -5.36
N MET A 54 -10.44 27.53 -6.68
CA MET A 54 -10.38 26.37 -7.59
C MET A 54 -9.22 25.40 -7.23
N ARG A 55 -8.04 25.92 -6.89
CA ARG A 55 -6.86 25.13 -6.47
C ARG A 55 -7.06 24.36 -5.15
N GLU A 56 -8.05 24.77 -4.34
CA GLU A 56 -8.38 24.15 -3.05
C GLU A 56 -9.62 23.25 -3.12
N ALA A 57 -10.23 23.10 -4.31
CA ALA A 57 -11.42 22.28 -4.51
C ALA A 57 -11.12 20.80 -4.69
N ALA A 58 -9.92 20.43 -5.20
CA ALA A 58 -9.53 19.04 -5.42
C ALA A 58 -8.03 18.82 -5.22
N VAL A 59 -7.62 17.54 -5.11
CA VAL A 59 -6.21 17.14 -5.00
C VAL A 59 -5.47 17.35 -6.31
N ARG A 60 -6.11 16.99 -7.45
CA ARG A 60 -5.60 17.24 -8.80
C ARG A 60 -5.96 18.65 -9.28
N PRO A 61 -5.09 19.28 -10.07
CA PRO A 61 -5.45 20.54 -10.71
C PRO A 61 -6.71 20.38 -11.56
N LEU A 62 -7.66 21.31 -11.40
CA LEU A 62 -8.91 21.35 -12.11
C LEU A 62 -8.88 22.48 -13.16
N THR A 63 -9.60 22.28 -14.26
CA THR A 63 -9.89 23.31 -15.27
C THR A 63 -11.29 23.89 -15.11
N SER A 64 -12.19 23.14 -14.43
CA SER A 64 -13.55 23.57 -14.11
C SER A 64 -13.99 22.90 -12.80
N LEU A 65 -14.89 23.54 -12.08
CA LEU A 65 -15.54 22.99 -10.88
C LEU A 65 -16.77 22.14 -11.22
N GLU A 66 -17.29 22.25 -12.44
CA GLU A 66 -18.37 21.43 -12.93
C GLU A 66 -17.98 19.94 -12.89
N GLY A 67 -18.85 19.10 -12.32
CA GLY A 67 -18.62 17.66 -12.16
C GLY A 67 -17.76 17.27 -10.96
N VAL A 68 -17.19 18.23 -10.22
CA VAL A 68 -16.46 18.01 -8.96
C VAL A 68 -17.29 18.48 -7.75
N LEU A 69 -17.94 19.60 -7.89
CA LEU A 69 -18.84 20.19 -6.89
C LEU A 69 -20.22 20.41 -7.52
N GLU A 70 -21.25 19.88 -6.89
CA GLU A 70 -22.62 20.08 -7.33
C GLU A 70 -23.23 21.29 -6.61
N LEU A 71 -23.99 22.10 -7.35
CA LEU A 71 -24.72 23.24 -6.76
C LEU A 71 -25.83 22.72 -5.83
N GLY A 72 -25.97 23.37 -4.66
CA GLY A 72 -26.95 22.97 -3.65
C GLY A 72 -26.55 21.75 -2.84
N GLN A 73 -25.38 21.16 -3.08
CA GLN A 73 -24.87 20.02 -2.33
C GLN A 73 -24.00 20.49 -1.15
N ASP A 74 -24.13 19.77 -0.05
CA ASP A 74 -23.33 20.00 1.17
C ASP A 74 -22.01 19.26 1.11
N TYR A 75 -20.96 19.96 1.48
CA TYR A 75 -19.61 19.38 1.64
C TYR A 75 -19.02 19.83 2.97
N ASP A 76 -18.07 19.05 3.48
CA ASP A 76 -17.29 19.43 4.65
C ASP A 76 -15.97 20.06 4.20
N PHE A 77 -15.73 21.28 4.58
CA PHE A 77 -14.53 22.05 4.25
C PHE A 77 -13.64 22.25 5.48
N GLU A 78 -12.38 22.60 5.24
CA GLU A 78 -11.46 23.11 6.27
C GLU A 78 -11.25 24.61 6.04
N VAL A 79 -11.33 25.41 7.11
CA VAL A 79 -11.03 26.83 7.07
C VAL A 79 -9.52 27.02 6.93
N ILE A 80 -9.08 27.71 5.87
CA ILE A 80 -7.66 27.97 5.63
C ILE A 80 -7.25 29.41 5.92
N ARG A 81 -8.21 30.31 6.00
CA ARG A 81 -8.03 31.69 6.42
C ARG A 81 -9.31 32.17 7.07
N ASP A 82 -9.13 32.86 8.22
CA ASP A 82 -10.20 33.50 8.97
C ASP A 82 -10.88 34.62 8.16
N GLN A 83 -11.95 35.17 8.70
CA GLN A 83 -12.66 36.28 8.10
C GLN A 83 -11.72 37.45 7.79
N ASP A 84 -11.77 37.93 6.55
CA ASP A 84 -11.11 39.17 6.15
C ASP A 84 -11.94 40.39 6.50
N ALA A 85 -11.52 41.59 6.04
CA ALA A 85 -12.22 42.86 6.30
C ALA A 85 -13.67 42.88 5.78
N ASP A 86 -13.97 42.07 4.76
CA ASP A 86 -15.29 41.90 4.15
C ASP A 86 -16.10 40.77 4.79
N GLY A 87 -15.53 40.11 5.81
CA GLY A 87 -16.16 39.00 6.53
C GLY A 87 -16.10 37.65 5.76
N GLN A 88 -15.31 37.56 4.68
CA GLN A 88 -15.22 36.36 3.86
C GLN A 88 -14.21 35.39 4.44
N VAL A 89 -14.63 34.14 4.61
CA VAL A 89 -13.81 33.00 5.04
C VAL A 89 -13.28 32.23 3.81
N LEU A 90 -12.01 31.81 3.86
CA LEU A 90 -11.43 31.01 2.82
C LEU A 90 -11.45 29.52 3.20
N LEU A 91 -11.95 28.68 2.28
CA LEU A 91 -12.15 27.26 2.49
C LEU A 91 -11.20 26.40 1.66
N SER A 92 -10.96 25.17 2.12
CA SER A 92 -10.28 24.12 1.37
C SER A 92 -11.02 22.78 1.53
N LEU A 93 -11.39 22.18 0.42
CA LEU A 93 -11.82 20.79 0.34
C LEU A 93 -10.60 19.88 0.14
N ARG A 94 -9.59 20.37 -0.58
CA ARG A 94 -8.35 19.68 -0.91
C ARG A 94 -7.63 19.15 0.33
N ARG A 95 -7.50 19.95 1.40
CA ARG A 95 -6.81 19.51 2.62
C ARG A 95 -7.48 18.30 3.25
N ARG A 96 -8.80 18.28 3.28
CA ARG A 96 -9.58 17.15 3.79
C ARG A 96 -9.42 15.90 2.90
N LEU A 97 -9.54 16.08 1.58
CA LEU A 97 -9.35 15.00 0.62
C LEU A 97 -7.93 14.41 0.70
N LEU A 98 -6.91 15.25 0.89
CA LEU A 98 -5.53 14.80 1.12
C LEU A 98 -5.40 13.98 2.40
N LYS A 99 -6.00 14.42 3.51
CA LYS A 99 -6.01 13.65 4.78
C LYS A 99 -6.62 12.25 4.57
N GLN A 100 -7.79 12.19 3.94
CA GLN A 100 -8.46 10.93 3.66
C GLN A 100 -7.65 10.04 2.71
N LEU A 101 -7.00 10.63 1.70
CA LEU A 101 -6.15 9.90 0.77
C LEU A 101 -4.94 9.30 1.50
N TRP A 102 -4.26 10.08 2.35
CA TRP A 102 -3.15 9.58 3.15
C TRP A 102 -3.55 8.42 4.08
N GLN A 103 -4.68 8.51 4.77
CA GLN A 103 -5.22 7.43 5.60
C GLN A 103 -5.45 6.16 4.79
N ARG A 104 -6.11 6.26 3.63
CA ARG A 104 -6.30 5.11 2.73
C ARG A 104 -4.99 4.50 2.24
N LEU A 105 -3.97 5.33 1.99
CA LEU A 105 -2.65 4.86 1.58
C LEU A 105 -1.90 4.16 2.72
N GLU A 106 -2.02 4.65 3.96
CA GLU A 106 -1.47 3.98 5.14
C GLU A 106 -2.14 2.61 5.37
N GLU A 107 -3.47 2.52 5.24
CA GLU A 107 -4.20 1.25 5.32
C GLU A 107 -3.76 0.26 4.21
N LYS A 108 -3.65 0.73 2.96
CA LYS A 108 -3.14 -0.08 1.84
C LYS A 108 -1.70 -0.54 2.08
N ALA A 109 -0.86 0.30 2.64
CA ALA A 109 0.52 -0.05 2.98
C ALA A 109 0.57 -1.12 4.09
N ALA A 110 -0.27 -1.00 5.12
CA ALA A 110 -0.35 -1.95 6.22
C ALA A 110 -0.85 -3.33 5.76
N THR A 111 -1.76 -3.39 4.79
CA THR A 111 -2.29 -4.65 4.22
C THR A 111 -1.40 -5.24 3.13
N GLY A 112 -0.28 -4.59 2.76
CA GLY A 112 0.58 -5.04 1.66
C GLY A 112 -0.08 -4.94 0.29
N ALA A 113 -1.15 -4.16 0.15
CA ALA A 113 -1.88 -4.00 -1.10
C ALA A 113 -1.00 -3.37 -2.19
N VAL A 114 -1.30 -3.73 -3.44
CA VAL A 114 -0.65 -3.16 -4.61
C VAL A 114 -1.55 -2.12 -5.28
N ALA A 115 -0.95 -1.20 -6.01
CA ALA A 115 -1.67 -0.17 -6.75
C ALA A 115 -1.05 0.05 -8.14
N GLU A 116 -1.89 0.39 -9.12
CA GLU A 116 -1.43 0.84 -10.42
C GLU A 116 -1.24 2.36 -10.41
N VAL A 117 -0.08 2.81 -10.88
CA VAL A 117 0.28 4.22 -10.92
C VAL A 117 0.87 4.59 -12.27
N LYS A 118 0.60 5.82 -12.70
CA LYS A 118 1.17 6.37 -13.94
C LYS A 118 2.48 7.09 -13.65
N VAL A 119 3.52 6.76 -14.41
CA VAL A 119 4.81 7.46 -14.35
C VAL A 119 4.65 8.83 -15.00
N THR A 120 4.92 9.89 -14.23
CA THR A 120 4.80 11.29 -14.67
C THR A 120 6.13 11.90 -15.06
N GLY A 121 7.25 11.31 -14.63
CA GLY A 121 8.59 11.80 -14.94
C GLY A 121 9.67 10.95 -14.30
N HIS A 122 10.91 11.37 -14.44
CA HIS A 122 12.06 10.67 -13.89
C HIS A 122 13.11 11.66 -13.34
N ASN A 123 14.02 11.16 -12.52
CA ASN A 123 15.22 11.84 -12.08
C ASN A 123 16.37 10.82 -11.95
N LYS A 124 17.58 11.27 -11.58
CA LYS A 124 18.76 10.39 -11.43
C LYS A 124 18.55 9.23 -10.44
N GLY A 125 17.65 9.38 -9.46
CA GLY A 125 17.39 8.40 -8.41
C GLY A 125 16.28 7.41 -8.74
N GLY A 126 15.39 7.69 -9.71
CA GLY A 126 14.24 6.86 -10.03
C GLY A 126 13.15 7.58 -10.82
N VAL A 127 11.94 7.04 -10.78
CA VAL A 127 10.78 7.62 -11.47
C VAL A 127 9.79 8.24 -10.46
N THR A 128 9.13 9.30 -10.92
CA THR A 128 8.03 9.94 -10.20
C THR A 128 6.71 9.46 -10.78
N VAL A 129 5.75 9.21 -9.91
CA VAL A 129 4.44 8.68 -10.27
C VAL A 129 3.33 9.52 -9.67
N ASP A 130 2.15 9.48 -10.30
CA ASP A 130 0.93 10.10 -9.79
C ASP A 130 0.05 9.03 -9.15
N MET A 131 -0.24 9.23 -7.87
CA MET A 131 -1.16 8.41 -7.10
C MET A 131 -2.35 9.27 -6.66
N GLU A 132 -3.42 9.27 -7.44
CA GLU A 132 -4.64 10.03 -7.18
C GLU A 132 -4.40 11.55 -6.94
N GLY A 133 -3.36 12.13 -7.56
CA GLY A 133 -2.96 13.53 -7.38
C GLY A 133 -1.84 13.74 -6.36
N LEU A 134 -1.42 12.70 -5.63
CA LEU A 134 -0.20 12.73 -4.83
C LEU A 134 1.00 12.30 -5.67
N ARG A 135 2.10 13.03 -5.49
CA ARG A 135 3.36 12.67 -6.11
C ARG A 135 4.04 11.58 -5.30
N GLY A 136 4.17 10.39 -5.92
CA GLY A 136 4.96 9.30 -5.39
C GLY A 136 6.33 9.19 -6.07
N PHE A 137 7.22 8.41 -5.47
CA PHE A 137 8.56 8.14 -5.97
C PHE A 137 8.88 6.64 -5.93
N VAL A 138 9.40 6.10 -7.03
CA VAL A 138 9.92 4.73 -7.11
C VAL A 138 11.42 4.80 -7.36
N PRO A 139 12.26 4.40 -6.38
CA PRO A 139 13.71 4.39 -6.54
C PRO A 139 14.14 3.44 -7.68
N ARG A 140 15.23 3.77 -8.38
CA ARG A 140 15.78 2.96 -9.47
C ARG A 140 16.02 1.51 -9.07
N SER A 141 16.51 1.26 -7.85
CA SER A 141 16.73 -0.08 -7.29
C SER A 141 15.44 -0.90 -7.09
N HIS A 142 14.29 -0.24 -7.08
CA HIS A 142 12.96 -0.85 -6.88
C HIS A 142 12.13 -0.96 -8.16
N LEU A 143 12.68 -0.59 -9.30
CA LEU A 143 12.12 -0.86 -10.63
C LEU A 143 12.47 -2.29 -11.06
N GLN A 144 11.65 -2.87 -11.94
CA GLN A 144 11.90 -4.18 -12.57
C GLN A 144 12.39 -4.00 -14.02
N GLY A 145 13.24 -4.91 -14.46
CA GLY A 145 13.77 -4.95 -15.82
C GLY A 145 15.03 -4.12 -16.03
N SER A 146 15.42 -3.94 -17.31
CA SER A 146 16.58 -3.13 -17.67
C SER A 146 16.29 -1.65 -17.45
N VAL A 147 17.04 -1.03 -16.55
CA VAL A 147 16.89 0.38 -16.15
C VAL A 147 18.02 1.20 -16.81
N GLU A 148 18.31 0.91 -18.10
CA GLU A 148 19.33 1.63 -18.85
C GLU A 148 18.91 3.07 -19.13
N SER A 149 17.63 3.26 -19.50
CA SER A 149 17.04 4.59 -19.72
C SER A 149 15.79 4.76 -18.86
N LEU A 150 15.79 5.76 -17.97
CA LEU A 150 14.62 6.13 -17.18
C LEU A 150 13.62 6.97 -17.99
N GLU A 151 14.05 7.52 -19.12
CA GLU A 151 13.22 8.33 -20.01
C GLU A 151 12.08 7.52 -20.62
N ASP A 152 12.36 6.25 -20.97
CA ASP A 152 11.39 5.32 -21.55
C ASP A 152 10.24 4.93 -20.60
N TRP A 153 10.35 5.27 -19.33
CA TRP A 153 9.34 4.98 -18.33
C TRP A 153 8.22 6.03 -18.26
N ALA A 154 8.47 7.23 -18.77
CA ALA A 154 7.49 8.31 -18.75
C ALA A 154 6.21 7.91 -19.51
N GLY A 155 5.06 8.14 -18.88
CA GLY A 155 3.75 7.80 -19.42
C GLY A 155 3.31 6.35 -19.25
N ARG A 156 4.19 5.43 -18.82
CA ARG A 156 3.85 4.03 -18.55
C ARG A 156 3.04 3.91 -17.26
N THR A 157 2.14 2.93 -17.22
CA THR A 157 1.48 2.48 -16.00
C THR A 157 2.27 1.32 -15.41
N ILE A 158 2.56 1.38 -14.12
CA ILE A 158 3.29 0.35 -13.38
C ILE A 158 2.53 -0.05 -12.12
N THR A 159 2.60 -1.34 -11.77
CA THR A 159 2.07 -1.85 -10.52
C THR A 159 3.13 -1.73 -9.43
N VAL A 160 2.78 -1.14 -8.30
CA VAL A 160 3.69 -0.85 -7.19
C VAL A 160 3.09 -1.23 -5.85
N GLY A 161 3.94 -1.61 -4.91
CA GLY A 161 3.63 -1.72 -3.49
C GLY A 161 4.21 -0.54 -2.71
N PHE A 162 3.75 -0.33 -1.50
CA PHE A 162 4.13 0.80 -0.65
C PHE A 162 5.34 0.45 0.21
N LEU A 163 6.42 1.24 0.12
CA LEU A 163 7.62 1.11 0.97
C LEU A 163 7.57 2.07 2.16
N GLU A 164 7.16 3.30 1.91
CA GLU A 164 7.07 4.34 2.92
C GLU A 164 5.91 5.26 2.59
N VAL A 165 5.00 5.42 3.56
CA VAL A 165 3.88 6.35 3.51
C VAL A 165 4.04 7.29 4.69
N ASN A 166 4.39 8.55 4.45
CA ASN A 166 4.64 9.54 5.50
C ASN A 166 3.89 10.83 5.19
N PRO A 167 2.69 11.01 5.73
CA PRO A 167 1.87 12.22 5.51
C PRO A 167 2.56 13.49 6.01
N ALA A 168 3.25 13.41 7.18
CA ALA A 168 3.88 14.57 7.79
C ALA A 168 5.02 15.16 6.95
N ALA A 169 5.78 14.27 6.29
CA ALA A 169 6.86 14.65 5.37
C ALA A 169 6.38 14.81 3.92
N ASN A 170 5.09 14.59 3.64
CA ASN A 170 4.51 14.53 2.29
C ASN A 170 5.31 13.58 1.37
N LYS A 171 5.70 12.42 1.92
CA LYS A 171 6.59 11.46 1.27
C LYS A 171 5.88 10.14 1.02
N LEU A 172 5.85 9.74 -0.25
CA LEU A 172 5.28 8.48 -0.70
C LEU A 172 6.33 7.75 -1.53
N VAL A 173 6.92 6.67 -0.99
CA VAL A 173 7.90 5.84 -1.68
C VAL A 173 7.28 4.49 -1.97
N MET A 174 7.42 4.05 -3.22
CA MET A 174 6.80 2.82 -3.73
C MET A 174 7.83 1.93 -4.41
N SER A 175 7.46 0.66 -4.65
CA SER A 175 8.33 -0.36 -5.23
C SER A 175 7.57 -1.26 -6.18
N GLN A 176 8.03 -1.36 -7.42
CA GLN A 176 7.54 -2.33 -8.38
C GLN A 176 7.95 -3.75 -8.01
N ARG A 177 9.19 -3.92 -7.51
CA ARG A 177 9.66 -5.22 -7.03
C ARG A 177 8.82 -5.77 -5.88
N LEU A 178 8.37 -4.90 -4.98
CA LEU A 178 7.50 -5.32 -3.87
C LEU A 178 6.14 -5.81 -4.39
N ALA A 179 5.55 -5.09 -5.34
CA ALA A 179 4.29 -5.49 -5.95
C ALA A 179 4.39 -6.84 -6.67
N ALA A 180 5.44 -7.04 -7.47
CA ALA A 180 5.65 -8.32 -8.16
C ALA A 180 5.82 -9.47 -7.16
N ARG A 181 6.57 -9.23 -6.08
CA ARG A 181 6.75 -10.20 -5.00
C ARG A 181 5.43 -10.56 -4.32
N SER A 182 4.59 -9.57 -4.04
CA SER A 182 3.26 -9.78 -3.45
C SER A 182 2.38 -10.62 -4.37
N GLN A 183 2.35 -10.31 -5.67
CA GLN A 183 1.58 -11.07 -6.67
C GLN A 183 2.01 -12.53 -6.76
N VAL A 184 3.32 -12.82 -6.72
CA VAL A 184 3.80 -14.20 -6.70
C VAL A 184 3.40 -14.89 -5.40
N MET A 185 3.53 -14.20 -4.24
CA MET A 185 3.10 -14.74 -2.94
C MET A 185 1.63 -15.14 -2.90
N ASP A 186 0.76 -14.37 -3.57
CA ASP A 186 -0.68 -14.64 -3.60
C ASP A 186 -1.03 -15.91 -4.41
N GLN A 187 -0.17 -16.28 -5.36
CA GLN A 187 -0.33 -17.49 -6.17
C GLN A 187 0.24 -18.75 -5.51
N LEU A 188 1.05 -18.59 -4.44
CA LEU A 188 1.64 -19.71 -3.75
C LEU A 188 0.66 -20.32 -2.73
N THR A 189 0.69 -21.64 -2.65
CA THR A 189 -0.10 -22.44 -1.69
C THR A 189 0.77 -23.42 -0.93
N PRO A 190 0.47 -23.70 0.34
CA PRO A 190 1.10 -24.81 1.04
C PRO A 190 0.90 -26.12 0.29
N GLY A 191 1.92 -26.99 0.27
CA GLY A 191 1.92 -28.22 -0.52
C GLY A 191 2.45 -28.08 -1.95
N GLN A 192 2.63 -26.85 -2.43
CA GLN A 192 3.16 -26.60 -3.78
C GLN A 192 4.67 -26.87 -3.84
N LEU A 193 5.11 -27.57 -4.92
CA LEU A 193 6.52 -27.73 -5.25
C LEU A 193 7.05 -26.46 -5.90
N VAL A 194 8.19 -25.99 -5.43
CA VAL A 194 8.92 -24.87 -6.01
C VAL A 194 10.35 -25.26 -6.32
N GLU A 195 10.87 -24.72 -7.39
CA GLU A 195 12.26 -24.86 -7.80
C GLU A 195 12.96 -23.52 -7.60
N GLY A 196 14.10 -23.52 -6.92
CA GLY A 196 14.86 -22.33 -6.62
C GLY A 196 16.34 -22.59 -6.48
N THR A 197 17.09 -21.55 -6.19
CA THR A 197 18.55 -21.61 -6.02
C THR A 197 18.92 -21.20 -4.60
N VAL A 198 19.83 -21.92 -3.99
CA VAL A 198 20.38 -21.55 -2.65
C VAL A 198 21.20 -20.29 -2.78
N VAL A 199 20.76 -19.19 -2.14
CA VAL A 199 21.44 -17.88 -2.17
C VAL A 199 22.31 -17.63 -0.95
N SER A 200 21.98 -18.23 0.20
CA SER A 200 22.82 -18.13 1.39
C SER A 200 22.58 -19.26 2.37
N LEU A 201 23.60 -19.60 3.11
CA LEU A 201 23.56 -20.60 4.20
C LEU A 201 23.75 -19.87 5.54
N LYS A 202 22.90 -20.21 6.51
CA LYS A 202 22.96 -19.73 7.91
C LYS A 202 23.00 -20.93 8.85
N PRO A 203 23.45 -20.82 10.09
CA PRO A 203 23.52 -21.95 11.00
C PRO A 203 22.20 -22.72 11.20
N PHE A 204 21.08 -22.05 11.02
CA PHE A 204 19.73 -22.60 11.24
C PHE A 204 19.03 -23.07 9.95
N GLY A 205 19.55 -22.76 8.75
CA GLY A 205 18.92 -23.14 7.48
C GLY A 205 19.50 -22.44 6.27
N ALA A 206 18.99 -22.83 5.10
CA ALA A 206 19.36 -22.27 3.80
C ALA A 206 18.26 -21.32 3.30
N PHE A 207 18.65 -20.20 2.72
CA PHE A 207 17.75 -19.33 1.97
C PHE A 207 17.77 -19.74 0.51
N VAL A 208 16.61 -20.04 -0.02
CA VAL A 208 16.39 -20.47 -1.41
C VAL A 208 15.61 -19.37 -2.11
N ASP A 209 16.16 -18.82 -3.18
CA ASP A 209 15.48 -17.85 -4.04
C ASP A 209 14.75 -18.59 -5.16
N PHE A 210 13.48 -18.29 -5.33
CA PHE A 210 12.64 -18.75 -6.42
C PHE A 210 11.73 -17.62 -6.89
N GLN A 211 11.78 -17.31 -8.16
CA GLN A 211 11.01 -16.24 -8.79
C GLN A 211 11.18 -14.86 -8.11
N GLY A 212 12.36 -14.57 -7.54
CA GLY A 212 12.64 -13.31 -6.81
C GLY A 212 12.09 -13.24 -5.39
N ILE A 213 11.61 -14.37 -4.87
CA ILE A 213 11.18 -14.54 -3.48
C ILE A 213 12.13 -15.48 -2.77
N SER A 214 12.46 -15.18 -1.51
CA SER A 214 13.35 -15.97 -0.70
C SER A 214 12.56 -16.80 0.31
N GLY A 215 12.67 -18.13 0.22
CA GLY A 215 12.13 -19.09 1.19
C GLY A 215 13.20 -19.60 2.15
N LEU A 216 12.81 -19.94 3.36
CA LEU A 216 13.69 -20.55 4.36
C LEU A 216 13.52 -22.07 4.36
N LEU A 217 14.57 -22.80 4.00
CA LEU A 217 14.70 -24.23 4.20
C LEU A 217 15.44 -24.47 5.53
N HIS A 218 14.68 -24.68 6.60
CA HIS A 218 15.25 -24.88 7.94
C HIS A 218 16.02 -26.21 7.99
N ILE A 219 17.12 -26.30 8.77
CA ILE A 219 17.98 -27.49 8.86
C ILE A 219 17.18 -28.77 9.18
N LYS A 220 16.14 -28.68 10.02
CA LYS A 220 15.26 -29.81 10.36
C LYS A 220 14.29 -30.21 9.25
N GLN A 221 14.18 -29.40 8.21
CA GLN A 221 13.31 -29.61 7.04
C GLN A 221 14.07 -30.05 5.79
N ILE A 222 15.38 -30.27 5.89
CA ILE A 222 16.21 -30.72 4.78
C ILE A 222 16.06 -32.23 4.57
N SER A 223 16.18 -33.03 5.63
CA SER A 223 16.13 -34.49 5.54
C SER A 223 15.42 -35.11 6.78
N LYS A 224 14.93 -36.33 6.59
CA LYS A 224 14.46 -37.16 7.73
C LYS A 224 15.61 -37.63 8.61
N ASN A 225 16.84 -37.65 8.10
CA ASN A 225 18.05 -37.88 8.88
C ASN A 225 18.59 -36.58 9.49
N TYR A 226 19.36 -36.74 10.57
CA TYR A 226 20.05 -35.64 11.20
C TYR A 226 21.13 -35.06 10.27
N VAL A 227 21.11 -33.74 10.08
CA VAL A 227 22.09 -33.00 9.29
C VAL A 227 23.03 -32.28 10.24
N GLU A 228 24.27 -32.72 10.36
CA GLU A 228 25.26 -32.10 11.25
C GLU A 228 25.68 -30.71 10.79
N SER A 229 25.83 -30.52 9.47
CA SER A 229 26.25 -29.25 8.88
C SER A 229 25.54 -28.98 7.57
N LEU A 230 25.02 -27.74 7.42
CA LEU A 230 24.42 -27.31 6.18
C LEU A 230 25.37 -27.28 4.99
N ASN A 231 26.66 -27.00 5.25
CA ASN A 231 27.69 -26.91 4.21
C ASN A 231 28.01 -28.27 3.58
N THR A 232 27.69 -29.39 4.25
CA THR A 232 27.84 -30.74 3.71
C THR A 232 26.64 -31.16 2.86
N ALA A 233 25.47 -30.63 3.16
CA ALA A 233 24.19 -30.96 2.52
C ALA A 233 23.86 -30.04 1.33
N LEU A 234 24.21 -28.76 1.41
CA LEU A 234 23.84 -27.73 0.43
C LEU A 234 25.02 -26.81 0.11
N ARG A 235 25.02 -26.25 -1.10
CA ARG A 235 25.99 -25.24 -1.55
C ARG A 235 25.28 -24.01 -2.06
N VAL A 236 25.88 -22.83 -1.86
CA VAL A 236 25.38 -21.59 -2.48
C VAL A 236 25.48 -21.72 -4.01
N GLY A 237 24.42 -21.34 -4.72
CA GLY A 237 24.28 -21.51 -6.15
C GLY A 237 23.69 -22.86 -6.60
N GLN A 238 23.44 -23.77 -5.66
CA GLN A 238 22.85 -25.09 -5.98
C GLN A 238 21.34 -24.95 -6.26
N PRO A 239 20.83 -25.57 -7.36
CA PRO A 239 19.39 -25.67 -7.58
C PRO A 239 18.78 -26.68 -6.58
N VAL A 240 17.60 -26.36 -6.06
CA VAL A 240 16.88 -27.18 -5.07
C VAL A 240 15.38 -27.16 -5.40
N LYS A 241 14.76 -28.34 -5.42
CA LYS A 241 13.30 -28.47 -5.42
C LYS A 241 12.83 -28.71 -3.99
N ALA A 242 11.87 -27.93 -3.55
CA ALA A 242 11.31 -28.01 -2.20
C ALA A 242 9.81 -27.77 -2.20
N VAL A 243 9.13 -28.26 -1.18
CA VAL A 243 7.69 -28.05 -0.98
C VAL A 243 7.48 -26.92 -0.01
N ILE A 244 6.50 -26.06 -0.29
CA ILE A 244 6.06 -25.01 0.63
C ILE A 244 5.28 -25.67 1.76
N VAL A 245 5.78 -25.56 3.00
CA VAL A 245 5.09 -26.11 4.18
C VAL A 245 4.31 -25.05 4.95
N ALA A 246 4.75 -23.79 4.93
CA ALA A 246 4.04 -22.70 5.56
C ALA A 246 4.26 -21.38 4.82
N LEU A 247 3.23 -20.55 4.79
CA LEU A 247 3.22 -19.22 4.21
C LEU A 247 2.76 -18.20 5.27
N ASP A 248 3.65 -17.30 5.65
CA ASP A 248 3.34 -16.13 6.48
C ASP A 248 3.32 -14.90 5.53
N ARG A 249 2.12 -14.53 5.08
CA ARG A 249 1.91 -13.43 4.14
C ARG A 249 2.23 -12.08 4.76
N ASP A 250 1.93 -11.91 6.05
CA ASP A 250 2.13 -10.64 6.76
C ASP A 250 3.61 -10.32 6.93
N ARG A 251 4.43 -11.36 7.19
CA ARG A 251 5.87 -11.22 7.36
C ARG A 251 6.68 -11.54 6.11
N ASN A 252 6.02 -11.84 4.99
CA ASN A 252 6.65 -12.25 3.74
C ASN A 252 7.65 -13.42 3.94
N ARG A 253 7.28 -14.42 4.75
CA ARG A 253 8.10 -15.58 5.05
C ARG A 253 7.51 -16.83 4.45
N ILE A 254 8.35 -17.60 3.78
CA ILE A 254 8.01 -18.89 3.19
C ILE A 254 8.90 -19.95 3.81
N SER A 255 8.28 -20.95 4.41
CA SER A 255 8.98 -22.13 4.93
C SER A 255 8.96 -23.25 3.90
N LEU A 256 10.13 -23.77 3.61
CA LEU A 256 10.35 -24.84 2.62
C LEU A 256 10.76 -26.13 3.30
N SER A 257 10.44 -27.27 2.68
CA SER A 257 10.88 -28.59 3.11
C SER A 257 11.28 -29.45 1.91
N THR A 258 12.43 -30.09 1.98
CA THR A 258 12.85 -31.19 1.11
C THR A 258 12.61 -32.55 1.78
N LYS A 259 12.50 -32.54 3.12
CA LYS A 259 12.23 -33.72 3.95
C LYS A 259 10.96 -34.46 3.55
N VAL A 260 9.90 -33.71 3.16
CA VAL A 260 8.61 -34.28 2.70
C VAL A 260 8.74 -35.06 1.39
N LEU A 261 9.74 -34.75 0.59
CA LEU A 261 10.01 -35.43 -0.70
C LEU A 261 10.77 -36.75 -0.53
N GLU A 262 11.40 -37.02 0.62
CA GLU A 262 12.18 -38.23 0.85
C GLU A 262 11.26 -39.47 0.99
N LYS A 263 11.55 -40.52 0.25
CA LYS A 263 10.95 -41.87 0.40
C LYS A 263 11.53 -42.61 1.60
N TYR A 264 12.83 -42.44 1.85
CA TYR A 264 13.52 -43.04 2.99
C TYR A 264 14.44 -42.05 3.66
N PRO A 265 14.72 -42.16 4.97
CA PRO A 265 15.58 -41.25 5.70
C PRO A 265 16.97 -41.08 5.09
N GLY A 266 17.39 -39.86 4.82
CA GLY A 266 18.70 -39.53 4.28
C GLY A 266 18.83 -39.62 2.76
N GLU A 267 17.74 -39.83 2.02
CA GLU A 267 17.76 -39.88 0.56
C GLU A 267 18.31 -38.56 -0.01
N PHE A 268 17.92 -37.42 0.52
CA PHE A 268 18.44 -36.12 0.11
C PHE A 268 19.98 -36.01 0.24
N LEU A 269 20.54 -36.60 1.28
CA LEU A 269 21.98 -36.54 1.53
C LEU A 269 22.82 -37.47 0.63
N LYS A 270 22.20 -38.56 0.13
CA LYS A 270 22.86 -39.56 -0.68
C LYS A 270 22.65 -39.34 -2.17
N GLU A 271 21.43 -39.07 -2.58
CA GLU A 271 20.98 -39.02 -3.97
C GLU A 271 20.04 -37.84 -4.25
N PRO A 272 20.49 -36.57 -4.03
CA PRO A 272 19.66 -35.40 -4.21
C PRO A 272 19.11 -35.24 -5.63
N ASP A 273 19.89 -35.61 -6.64
CA ASP A 273 19.50 -35.47 -8.05
C ASP A 273 18.32 -36.40 -8.40
N LEU A 274 18.31 -37.63 -7.90
CA LEU A 274 17.21 -38.58 -8.08
C LEU A 274 15.94 -38.10 -7.34
N LEU A 275 16.10 -37.58 -6.12
CA LEU A 275 15.00 -37.00 -5.35
C LEU A 275 14.35 -35.85 -6.11
N PHE A 276 15.14 -34.93 -6.66
CA PHE A 276 14.63 -33.77 -7.41
C PHE A 276 14.03 -34.18 -8.77
N ALA A 277 14.58 -35.17 -9.45
CA ALA A 277 14.02 -35.68 -10.70
C ALA A 277 12.63 -36.30 -10.54
N ASP A 278 12.38 -36.95 -9.40
CA ASP A 278 11.10 -37.63 -9.11
C ASP A 278 10.16 -36.76 -8.21
N ALA A 279 10.54 -35.53 -7.88
CA ALA A 279 9.83 -34.69 -6.95
C ALA A 279 8.35 -34.43 -7.32
N GLU A 280 8.06 -34.28 -8.61
CA GLU A 280 6.71 -34.04 -9.13
C GLU A 280 5.78 -35.24 -8.90
N ASN A 281 6.29 -36.46 -9.10
CA ASN A 281 5.52 -37.68 -8.89
C ASN A 281 5.23 -37.96 -7.41
N ARG A 282 6.00 -37.35 -6.52
CA ARG A 282 5.88 -37.51 -5.06
C ARG A 282 4.89 -36.57 -4.40
N LEU A 283 4.40 -35.55 -5.13
CA LEU A 283 3.45 -34.56 -4.62
C LEU A 283 2.08 -35.15 -4.24
N GLY A 284 1.67 -36.27 -4.82
CA GLY A 284 0.38 -36.91 -4.51
C GLY A 284 0.22 -37.27 -3.02
N ASP A 285 1.31 -37.59 -2.35
CA ASP A 285 1.34 -38.01 -0.94
C ASP A 285 1.58 -36.84 0.03
N VAL A 286 2.02 -35.67 -0.48
CA VAL A 286 2.45 -34.53 0.36
C VAL A 286 1.28 -33.89 1.12
N GLY A 287 0.06 -33.90 0.57
CA GLY A 287 -1.13 -33.37 1.23
C GLY A 287 -1.45 -34.08 2.55
N GLN A 288 -1.25 -35.39 2.60
CA GLN A 288 -1.41 -36.19 3.85
C GLN A 288 -0.24 -36.01 4.81
N LEU A 289 0.99 -35.87 4.28
CA LEU A 289 2.20 -35.71 5.10
C LEU A 289 2.31 -34.34 5.76
N LEU A 290 1.70 -33.29 5.17
CA LEU A 290 1.62 -31.96 5.82
C LEU A 290 0.65 -31.95 6.98
N ALA A 291 -0.47 -32.67 6.89
CA ALA A 291 -1.43 -32.82 8.01
C ALA A 291 -0.81 -33.52 9.22
N ASP A 292 0.08 -34.50 8.98
CA ASP A 292 0.79 -35.24 10.04
C ASP A 292 1.99 -34.46 10.64
N SER A 293 2.44 -33.38 10.00
CA SER A 293 3.58 -32.57 10.49
C SER A 293 3.18 -31.44 11.44
N GLU A 294 1.88 -31.12 11.56
CA GLU A 294 1.30 -30.12 12.48
C GLU A 294 0.79 -30.75 13.78
N ALA A 295 0.76 -32.08 13.88
CA ALA A 295 0.42 -32.84 15.09
C ALA A 295 1.69 -33.25 15.86
#